data_e43b45161f86f0e2c44d69134a55144e
#
_entry.id   e43b45161f86f0e2c44d69134a55144e
#
_cell.length_a   1.000
_cell.length_b   1.000
_cell.length_c   1.000
_cell.angle_alpha   90.00
_cell.angle_beta   90.00
_cell.angle_gamma   90.00
#
_symmetry.space_group_name_H-M   'P 1'
#
loop_
_entity.id
_entity.type
_entity.pdbx_description
1 polymer ?
#
loop_
_entity_poly.entity_id
_entity_poly.type
_entity_poly.pdbx_seq_one_letter_code
_entity_poly.pdbx_strand_id
1 'polypeptide(L)'
;MAGVAGAADPEESLREERFWAVFEICLNHLPERTARVFMMREFLELETDEVCRELGITISHCNVILHRARHGLRRCLETSWFAPGEKPC
;
A
#
# COMPACT_ATOMS: atom_id res chain seq x y z
N MET A 1 -13.95 -21.47 -0.98
CA MET A 1 -14.07 -20.99 -0.92
C MET A 1 -14.34 -20.38 -0.35
N ALA A 2 -14.33 -20.26 -0.21
CA ALA A 2 -14.58 -19.81 0.33
C ALA A 2 -14.84 -19.01 0.59
N GLY A 3 -14.62 -18.67 0.54
CA GLY A 3 -14.71 -17.71 0.87
C GLY A 3 -15.66 -17.17 0.95
N VAL A 4 -16.00 -17.15 0.68
CA VAL A 4 -16.80 -16.72 0.74
C VAL A 4 -17.34 -16.36 1.45
N ALA A 5 -17.19 -16.66 1.68
CA ALA A 5 -17.58 -16.41 2.55
C ALA A 5 -17.93 -15.39 2.75
N GLY A 6 -17.50 -15.07 2.53
CA GLY A 6 -17.67 -13.98 2.81
C GLY A 6 -18.75 -13.52 2.92
N ALA A 7 -19.13 -13.76 2.43
CA ALA A 7 -20.23 -13.43 2.54
C ALA A 7 -20.62 -12.56 3.22
N ALA A 8 -20.20 -12.19 3.52
CA ALA A 8 -20.46 -11.37 4.32
C ALA A 8 -21.26 -10.32 4.04
N ASP A 9 -21.07 -9.35 4.61
CA ASP A 9 -21.73 -8.10 4.62
C ASP A 9 -21.51 -7.40 3.31
N PRO A 10 -22.48 -7.21 2.49
CA PRO A 10 -22.27 -6.51 1.23
C PRO A 10 -21.78 -5.09 1.44
N GLU A 11 -22.16 -4.49 2.53
CA GLU A 11 -21.74 -3.15 2.83
C GLU A 11 -20.26 -3.09 3.10
N GLU A 12 -19.78 -4.06 3.82
CA GLU A 12 -18.38 -4.13 4.14
C GLU A 12 -17.56 -4.45 2.92
N SER A 13 -18.05 -5.31 2.07
CA SER A 13 -17.41 -5.64 0.83
C SER A 13 -17.22 -4.44 -0.05
N LEU A 14 -18.27 -3.65 -0.17
CA LEU A 14 -18.24 -2.45 -0.97
C LEU A 14 -17.24 -1.46 -0.41
N ARG A 15 -17.18 -1.38 0.92
CA ARG A 15 -16.28 -0.50 1.58
C ARG A 15 -14.83 -0.90 1.33
N GLU A 16 -14.57 -2.18 1.32
CA GLU A 16 -13.25 -2.68 1.02
C GLU A 16 -12.85 -2.36 -0.40
N GLU A 17 -13.77 -2.52 -1.33
CA GLU A 17 -13.49 -2.20 -2.71
C GLU A 17 -13.12 -0.75 -2.87
N ARG A 18 -13.85 0.12 -2.19
CA ARG A 18 -13.56 1.54 -2.26
C ARG A 18 -12.21 1.87 -1.64
N PHE A 19 -11.89 1.21 -0.54
CA PHE A 19 -10.61 1.42 0.09
C PHE A 19 -9.49 1.06 -0.86
N TRP A 20 -9.59 -0.09 -1.49
CA TRP A 20 -8.53 -0.53 -2.38
C TRP A 20 -8.41 0.35 -3.61
N ALA A 21 -9.51 0.90 -4.08
CA ALA A 21 -9.48 1.83 -5.20
C ALA A 21 -8.72 3.10 -4.81
N VAL A 22 -8.99 3.62 -3.61
CA VAL A 22 -8.30 4.80 -3.13
C VAL A 22 -6.84 4.48 -2.87
N PHE A 23 -6.58 3.30 -2.31
CA PHE A 23 -5.22 2.87 -2.06
C PHE A 23 -4.41 2.83 -3.35
N GLU A 24 -5.01 2.31 -4.39
CA GLU A 24 -4.34 2.23 -5.68
C GLU A 24 -4.01 3.61 -6.22
N ILE A 25 -4.93 4.55 -6.07
CA ILE A 25 -4.67 5.92 -6.48
C ILE A 25 -3.50 6.50 -5.71
N CYS A 26 -3.48 6.27 -4.40
CA CYS A 26 -2.40 6.77 -3.58
C CYS A 26 -1.08 6.12 -3.95
N LEU A 27 -1.12 4.83 -4.25
CA LEU A 27 0.08 4.12 -4.66
C LEU A 27 0.64 4.72 -5.94
N ASN A 28 -0.25 5.08 -6.85
CA ASN A 28 0.17 5.66 -8.13
C ASN A 28 0.71 7.08 -7.99
N HIS A 29 0.46 7.71 -6.87
CA HIS A 29 1.03 9.04 -6.61
C HIS A 29 2.45 8.96 -6.11
N LEU A 30 2.92 7.79 -5.72
CA LEU A 30 4.31 7.64 -5.30
C LEU A 30 5.20 7.62 -6.53
N PRO A 31 6.48 8.00 -6.37
CA PRO A 31 7.42 7.81 -7.47
C PRO A 31 7.43 6.34 -7.88
N GLU A 32 7.63 6.11 -9.15
CA GLU A 32 7.50 4.78 -9.70
C GLU A 32 8.36 3.75 -8.97
N ARG A 33 9.59 4.09 -8.70
CA ARG A 33 10.49 3.18 -8.02
C ARG A 33 10.03 2.90 -6.60
N THR A 34 9.56 3.93 -5.93
CA THR A 34 9.06 3.78 -4.56
C THR A 34 7.87 2.84 -4.52
N ALA A 35 6.94 3.02 -5.44
CA ALA A 35 5.76 2.16 -5.50
C ALA A 35 6.17 0.73 -5.81
N ARG A 36 7.14 0.56 -6.70
CA ARG A 36 7.59 -0.78 -7.08
C ARG A 36 8.21 -1.52 -5.90
N VAL A 37 9.07 -0.85 -5.16
CA VAL A 37 9.71 -1.47 -4.00
C VAL A 37 8.65 -1.88 -2.98
N PHE A 38 7.69 -1.00 -2.76
CA PHE A 38 6.62 -1.28 -1.82
C PHE A 38 5.82 -2.51 -2.25
N MET A 39 5.46 -2.58 -3.54
CA MET A 39 4.70 -3.72 -4.05
C MET A 39 5.48 -5.02 -3.94
N MET A 40 6.75 -4.97 -4.23
CA MET A 40 7.56 -6.18 -4.17
C MET A 40 7.66 -6.72 -2.75
N ARG A 41 7.78 -5.84 -1.78
CA ARG A 41 7.88 -6.27 -0.39
C ARG A 41 6.55 -6.66 0.22
N GLU A 42 5.50 -5.88 -0.04
CA GLU A 42 4.25 -6.06 0.68
C GLU A 42 3.27 -6.99 -0.01
N PHE A 43 3.29 -7.02 -1.33
CA PHE A 43 2.34 -7.85 -2.06
C PHE A 43 2.96 -9.09 -2.66
N LEU A 44 4.15 -8.97 -3.19
CA LEU A 44 4.84 -10.13 -3.73
C LEU A 44 5.63 -10.85 -2.64
N GLU A 45 5.75 -10.24 -1.49
CA GLU A 45 6.41 -10.83 -0.33
C GLU A 45 7.85 -11.26 -0.60
N LEU A 46 8.52 -10.52 -1.45
CA LEU A 46 9.93 -10.80 -1.71
C LEU A 46 10.76 -10.35 -0.52
N GLU A 47 11.85 -11.04 -0.30
CA GLU A 47 12.77 -10.65 0.76
C GLU A 47 13.50 -9.37 0.36
N THR A 48 13.95 -8.64 1.36
CA THR A 48 14.62 -7.38 1.10
C THR A 48 15.81 -7.53 0.18
N ASP A 49 16.61 -8.57 0.40
CA ASP A 49 17.80 -8.76 -0.45
C ASP A 49 17.40 -9.11 -1.88
N GLU A 50 16.27 -9.77 -2.06
CA GLU A 50 15.79 -10.06 -3.40
C GLU A 50 15.39 -8.78 -4.11
N VAL A 51 14.70 -7.90 -3.40
CA VAL A 51 14.32 -6.61 -3.97
C VAL A 51 15.56 -5.82 -4.36
N CYS A 52 16.55 -5.84 -3.48
CA CYS A 52 17.79 -5.12 -3.72
C CYS A 52 18.50 -5.62 -4.96
N ARG A 53 18.52 -6.95 -5.12
CA ARG A 53 19.17 -7.53 -6.29
C ARG A 53 18.43 -7.17 -7.58
N GLU A 54 17.10 -7.20 -7.51
CA GLU A 54 16.31 -6.89 -8.69
C GLU A 54 16.51 -5.45 -9.14
N LEU A 55 16.61 -4.54 -8.21
CA LEU A 55 16.65 -3.13 -8.54
C LEU A 55 18.04 -2.51 -8.45
N GLY A 56 19.02 -3.28 -8.03
CA GLY A 56 20.39 -2.77 -7.95
C GLY A 56 20.55 -1.71 -6.88
N ILE A 57 19.93 -1.90 -5.73
CA ILE A 57 20.04 -0.94 -4.64
C ILE A 57 20.55 -1.64 -3.39
N THR A 58 21.00 -0.85 -2.43
CA THR A 58 21.47 -1.39 -1.17
C THR A 58 20.31 -1.63 -0.23
N ILE A 59 20.53 -2.45 0.76
CA ILE A 59 19.52 -2.74 1.77
C ILE A 59 19.12 -1.46 2.48
N SER A 60 20.10 -0.66 2.80
CA SER A 60 19.88 0.62 3.45
C SER A 60 18.96 1.52 2.62
N HIS A 61 19.23 1.58 1.33
CA HIS A 61 18.45 2.38 0.42
C HIS A 61 17.03 1.82 0.30
N CYS A 62 16.92 0.51 0.26
CA CYS A 62 15.62 -0.14 0.19
C CYS A 62 14.76 0.22 1.40
N ASN A 63 15.37 0.21 2.59
CA ASN A 63 14.65 0.56 3.80
C ASN A 63 14.17 2.00 3.80
N VAL A 64 14.99 2.89 3.27
CA VAL A 64 14.60 4.29 3.16
C VAL A 64 13.41 4.42 2.22
N ILE A 65 13.47 3.73 1.09
CA ILE A 65 12.38 3.78 0.12
C ILE A 65 11.09 3.24 0.72
N LEU A 66 11.17 2.15 1.46
CA LEU A 66 9.99 1.57 2.10
C LEU A 66 9.40 2.52 3.12
N HIS A 67 10.26 3.17 3.88
CA HIS A 67 9.79 4.13 4.86
C HIS A 67 9.04 5.26 4.18
N ARG A 68 9.59 5.76 3.09
CA ARG A 68 8.97 6.85 2.35
C ARG A 68 7.66 6.40 1.71
N ALA A 69 7.62 5.16 1.23
CA ALA A 69 6.41 4.63 0.63
C ALA A 69 5.28 4.59 1.64
N ARG A 70 5.56 4.04 2.82
CA ARG A 70 4.55 3.94 3.85
C ARG A 70 4.08 5.30 4.31
N HIS A 71 5.00 6.21 4.45
CA HIS A 71 4.67 7.57 4.87
C HIS A 71 3.81 8.27 3.82
N GLY A 72 4.19 8.15 2.56
CA GLY A 72 3.43 8.78 1.48
C GLY A 72 2.04 8.21 1.35
N LEU A 73 1.93 6.89 1.44
CA LEU A 73 0.63 6.23 1.38
C LEU A 73 -0.26 6.67 2.53
N ARG A 74 0.32 6.73 3.72
CA ARG A 74 -0.43 7.12 4.89
C ARG A 74 -0.99 8.52 4.74
N ARG A 75 -0.17 9.45 4.30
CA ARG A 75 -0.62 10.83 4.12
C ARG A 75 -1.70 10.93 3.06
N CYS A 76 -1.52 10.21 1.97
CA CYS A 76 -2.50 10.21 0.90
C CYS A 76 -3.82 9.64 1.38
N LEU A 77 -3.78 8.54 2.11
CA LEU A 77 -4.98 7.92 2.63
C LEU A 77 -5.67 8.81 3.65
N GLU A 78 -4.92 9.50 4.47
CA GLU A 78 -5.50 10.41 5.44
C GLU A 78 -6.28 11.52 4.76
N THR A 79 -5.79 11.95 3.61
CA THR A 79 -6.45 13.01 2.87
C THR A 79 -7.62 12.49 2.03
N SER A 80 -7.43 11.34 1.42
CA SER A 80 -8.38 10.85 0.44
C SER A 80 -9.43 9.92 1.01
N TRP A 81 -9.06 9.11 2.00
CA TRP A 81 -9.98 8.14 2.57
C TRP A 81 -10.67 8.66 3.81
N PHE A 82 -9.90 9.26 4.71
CA PHE A 82 -10.47 9.80 5.93
C PHE A 82 -10.85 11.24 5.72
N ALA A 83 -12.11 11.55 5.91
CA ALA A 83 -12.53 12.94 5.77
C ALA A 83 -11.89 13.77 6.86
N PRO A 84 -11.73 15.07 6.58
CA PRO A 84 -11.20 15.95 7.63
C PRO A 84 -12.12 15.89 8.80
N GLY A 85 -11.75 15.64 9.89
CA GLY A 85 -12.60 15.54 11.05
C GLY A 85 -12.91 14.13 11.42
N GLU A 86 -12.64 13.22 10.52
CA GLU A 86 -12.83 11.81 10.81
C GLU A 86 -11.51 11.13 11.00
N LYS A 87 -10.45 11.87 11.03
CA LYS A 87 -9.17 11.26 11.20
C LYS A 87 -9.10 10.52 12.47
N PRO A 88 -8.55 9.36 12.45
CA PRO A 88 -8.33 8.69 13.70
C PRO A 88 -7.30 9.47 14.41
N CYS A 89 -7.34 9.73 15.47
CA CYS A 89 -6.30 10.39 16.06
C CYS A 89 -6.06 10.16 17.29
#